data_0cae47509d3361f93483dc81ea14de59
#
_entry.id   0cae47509d3361f93483dc81ea14de59
#
_cell.length_a   1.000
_cell.length_b   1.000
_cell.length_c   1.000
_cell.angle_alpha   90.00
_cell.angle_beta   90.00
_cell.angle_gamma   90.00
#
_symmetry.space_group_name_H-M   'P 1'
#
loop_
_entity.id
_entity.type
_entity.pdbx_description
1 polymer ?
#
loop_
_entity_poly.entity_id
_entity_poly.type
_entity_poly.pdbx_seq_one_letter_code
_entity_poly.pdbx_strand_id
1 'polypeptide(L)'
;NHPTTADALPCFIDQKSIDLFGEFNVLSEVEVRSRYEVKLEKYNKLLNIEARTMKRMVRRFFLPAINSFAADVARDIAQVKAALPSADQTFQERKLQTVVDGTKRVEEALDALNTAHLANVEIADQQERANDNAHHVIPLMDELRAAIDAMEIVVDDNHWPVPTYNEILFYC
;
A
#
# COMPACT_ATOMS: atom_id res chain seq x y z
N ASN A 1 -17.96 2.96 -19.44
CA ASN A 1 -16.89 3.56 -18.68
C ASN A 1 -15.99 2.45 -18.12
N HIS A 2 -14.69 2.56 -18.31
CA HIS A 2 -13.68 1.58 -17.88
C HIS A 2 -12.72 2.26 -16.91
N PRO A 3 -13.04 2.30 -15.62
CA PRO A 3 -12.30 3.10 -14.62
C PRO A 3 -10.91 2.54 -14.31
N THR A 4 -10.67 1.25 -14.54
CA THR A 4 -9.40 0.60 -14.25
C THR A 4 -8.72 0.05 -15.49
N THR A 5 -7.43 -0.24 -15.39
CA THR A 5 -6.68 -0.94 -16.46
C THR A 5 -7.27 -2.33 -16.72
N ALA A 6 -7.70 -3.04 -15.68
CA ALA A 6 -8.31 -4.36 -15.80
C ALA A 6 -9.63 -4.31 -16.60
N ASP A 7 -10.43 -3.26 -16.40
CA ASP A 7 -11.69 -3.06 -17.14
C ASP A 7 -11.45 -2.61 -18.59
N ALA A 8 -10.40 -1.85 -18.84
CA ALA A 8 -10.12 -1.30 -20.16
C ALA A 8 -9.42 -2.28 -21.12
N LEU A 9 -8.56 -3.14 -20.60
CA LEU A 9 -7.78 -4.08 -21.42
C LEU A 9 -8.62 -5.01 -22.32
N PRO A 10 -9.77 -5.57 -21.86
CA PRO A 10 -10.62 -6.40 -22.72
C PRO A 10 -11.10 -5.70 -24.00
N CYS A 11 -11.31 -4.38 -23.98
CA CYS A 11 -11.69 -3.63 -25.17
C CYS A 11 -10.64 -3.70 -26.29
N PHE A 12 -9.39 -4.02 -25.95
CA PHE A 12 -8.33 -4.16 -26.94
C PHE A 12 -8.50 -5.40 -27.82
N ILE A 13 -9.16 -6.45 -27.30
CA ILE A 13 -9.46 -7.69 -28.02
C ILE A 13 -10.92 -7.81 -28.47
N ASP A 14 -11.71 -6.74 -28.34
CA ASP A 14 -13.06 -6.70 -28.92
C ASP A 14 -12.98 -6.84 -30.44
N GLN A 15 -13.96 -7.51 -31.05
CA GLN A 15 -13.98 -7.75 -32.49
C GLN A 15 -13.81 -6.45 -33.28
N LYS A 16 -14.46 -5.35 -32.85
CA LYS A 16 -14.33 -4.03 -33.47
C LYS A 16 -12.87 -3.53 -33.50
N SER A 17 -12.11 -3.76 -32.43
CA SER A 17 -10.70 -3.36 -32.35
C SER A 17 -9.82 -4.24 -33.25
N ILE A 18 -10.08 -5.55 -33.27
CA ILE A 18 -9.38 -6.50 -34.14
C ILE A 18 -9.61 -6.16 -35.61
N ASP A 19 -10.87 -5.93 -36.00
CA ASP A 19 -11.23 -5.59 -37.39
C ASP A 19 -10.56 -4.27 -37.84
N LEU A 20 -10.57 -3.26 -36.96
CA LEU A 20 -9.94 -1.98 -37.20
C LEU A 20 -8.41 -2.12 -37.44
N PHE A 21 -7.72 -2.84 -36.57
CA PHE A 21 -6.28 -3.08 -36.74
C PHE A 21 -5.97 -3.87 -38.02
N GLY A 22 -6.82 -4.84 -38.37
CA GLY A 22 -6.68 -5.65 -39.58
C GLY A 22 -6.94 -4.84 -40.84
N GLU A 23 -7.99 -4.00 -40.88
CA GLU A 23 -8.35 -3.14 -42.01
C GLU A 23 -7.20 -2.19 -42.41
N PHE A 24 -6.56 -1.59 -41.38
CA PHE A 24 -5.43 -0.70 -41.60
C PHE A 24 -4.06 -1.38 -41.66
N ASN A 25 -4.02 -2.71 -41.64
CA ASN A 25 -2.78 -3.52 -41.65
C ASN A 25 -1.78 -3.10 -40.56
N VAL A 26 -2.26 -2.72 -39.38
CA VAL A 26 -1.44 -2.30 -38.24
C VAL A 26 -1.02 -3.51 -37.41
N LEU A 27 -1.96 -4.39 -37.07
CA LEU A 27 -1.75 -5.62 -36.31
C LEU A 27 -2.68 -6.73 -36.82
N SER A 28 -2.18 -7.94 -36.88
CA SER A 28 -3.00 -9.15 -37.05
C SER A 28 -3.75 -9.49 -35.76
N GLU A 29 -4.81 -10.28 -35.85
CA GLU A 29 -5.55 -10.76 -34.67
C GLU A 29 -4.63 -11.46 -33.66
N VAL A 30 -3.69 -12.29 -34.15
CA VAL A 30 -2.74 -13.00 -33.28
C VAL A 30 -1.85 -12.02 -32.50
N GLU A 31 -1.39 -10.96 -33.16
CA GLU A 31 -0.59 -9.92 -32.49
C GLU A 31 -1.40 -9.11 -31.48
N VAL A 32 -2.66 -8.77 -31.77
CA VAL A 32 -3.55 -8.09 -30.84
C VAL A 32 -3.75 -8.91 -29.57
N ARG A 33 -4.08 -10.21 -29.72
CA ARG A 33 -4.27 -11.12 -28.60
C ARG A 33 -2.99 -11.32 -27.80
N SER A 34 -1.86 -11.53 -28.45
CA SER A 34 -0.56 -11.65 -27.77
C SER A 34 -0.21 -10.39 -26.96
N ARG A 35 -0.45 -9.20 -27.53
CA ARG A 35 -0.21 -7.93 -26.81
C ARG A 35 -1.14 -7.74 -25.62
N TYR A 36 -2.37 -8.19 -25.73
CA TYR A 36 -3.31 -8.20 -24.60
C TYR A 36 -2.79 -9.07 -23.44
N GLU A 37 -2.40 -10.30 -23.71
CA GLU A 37 -1.84 -11.20 -22.70
C GLU A 37 -0.60 -10.62 -22.03
N VAL A 38 0.33 -10.08 -22.81
CA VAL A 38 1.55 -9.44 -22.29
C VAL A 38 1.22 -8.22 -21.40
N LYS A 39 0.20 -7.43 -21.76
CA LYS A 39 -0.23 -6.28 -20.95
C LYS A 39 -0.85 -6.73 -19.61
N LEU A 40 -1.68 -7.75 -19.61
CA LEU A 40 -2.24 -8.35 -18.40
C LEU A 40 -1.15 -8.92 -17.49
N GLU A 41 -0.25 -9.70 -18.07
CA GLU A 41 0.87 -10.27 -17.31
C GLU A 41 1.73 -9.16 -16.67
N LYS A 42 2.04 -8.11 -17.43
CA LYS A 42 2.80 -6.96 -16.93
C LYS A 42 2.06 -6.26 -15.78
N TYR A 43 0.76 -6.01 -15.94
CA TYR A 43 -0.07 -5.38 -14.91
C TYR A 43 -0.06 -6.20 -13.61
N ASN A 44 -0.34 -7.49 -13.71
CA ASN A 44 -0.35 -8.40 -12.56
C ASN A 44 1.02 -8.51 -11.89
N LYS A 45 2.10 -8.57 -12.66
CA LYS A 45 3.47 -8.62 -12.13
C LYS A 45 3.85 -7.34 -11.38
N LEU A 46 3.52 -6.18 -11.92
CA LEU A 46 3.83 -4.90 -11.27
C LEU A 46 3.10 -4.79 -9.93
N LEU A 47 1.81 -5.04 -9.89
CA LEU A 47 1.03 -4.98 -8.65
C LEU A 47 1.49 -6.01 -7.60
N ASN A 48 1.88 -7.21 -8.04
CA ASN A 48 2.49 -8.19 -7.15
C ASN A 48 3.80 -7.66 -6.51
N ILE A 49 4.65 -6.99 -7.30
CA ILE A 49 5.90 -6.39 -6.80
C ILE A 49 5.59 -5.26 -5.83
N GLU A 50 4.65 -4.38 -6.16
CA GLU A 50 4.24 -3.24 -5.34
C GLU A 50 3.68 -3.70 -4.00
N ALA A 51 2.72 -4.63 -3.98
CA ALA A 51 2.14 -5.19 -2.76
C ALA A 51 3.20 -5.88 -1.88
N ARG A 52 4.13 -6.63 -2.48
CA ARG A 52 5.24 -7.26 -1.75
C ARG A 52 6.20 -6.23 -1.16
N THR A 53 6.51 -5.20 -1.91
CA THR A 53 7.40 -4.12 -1.47
C THR A 53 6.78 -3.35 -0.32
N MET A 54 5.51 -2.95 -0.45
CA MET A 54 4.77 -2.26 0.61
C MET A 54 4.74 -3.08 1.91
N LYS A 55 4.35 -4.35 1.86
CA LYS A 55 4.35 -5.26 3.03
C LYS A 55 5.73 -5.37 3.66
N ARG A 56 6.79 -5.46 2.84
CA ARG A 56 8.17 -5.51 3.32
C ARG A 56 8.59 -4.22 4.02
N MET A 57 8.26 -3.06 3.44
CA MET A 57 8.58 -1.75 4.02
C MET A 57 7.90 -1.58 5.37
N VAL A 58 6.61 -1.89 5.46
CA VAL A 58 5.85 -1.78 6.71
C VAL A 58 6.48 -2.66 7.80
N ARG A 59 6.76 -3.93 7.50
CA ARG A 59 7.33 -4.86 8.49
C ARG A 59 8.75 -4.53 8.92
N ARG A 60 9.57 -3.99 8.02
CA ARG A 60 11.02 -3.82 8.28
C ARG A 60 11.43 -2.41 8.66
N PHE A 61 10.63 -1.43 8.29
CA PHE A 61 10.97 -0.04 8.53
C PHE A 61 9.95 0.66 9.40
N PHE A 62 8.68 0.72 8.99
CA PHE A 62 7.68 1.52 9.67
C PHE A 62 7.28 0.96 11.04
N LEU A 63 6.88 -0.30 11.16
CA LEU A 63 6.51 -0.89 12.45
C LEU A 63 7.64 -0.83 13.48
N PRO A 64 8.92 -1.18 13.15
CA PRO A 64 10.02 -0.99 14.09
C PRO A 64 10.25 0.47 14.52
N ALA A 65 10.10 1.43 13.61
CA ALA A 65 10.24 2.84 13.91
C ALA A 65 9.14 3.34 14.86
N ILE A 66 7.88 3.02 14.56
CA ILE A 66 6.73 3.35 15.40
C ILE A 66 6.88 2.73 16.81
N ASN A 67 7.29 1.48 16.89
CA ASN A 67 7.50 0.79 18.17
C ASN A 67 8.66 1.40 18.97
N SER A 68 9.76 1.82 18.31
CA SER A 68 10.85 2.54 18.96
C SER A 68 10.39 3.85 19.55
N PHE A 69 9.63 4.63 18.80
CA PHE A 69 9.04 5.87 19.27
C PHE A 69 8.08 5.66 20.45
N ALA A 70 7.20 4.65 20.38
CA ALA A 70 6.30 4.30 21.48
C ALA A 70 7.06 3.96 22.78
N ALA A 71 8.18 3.21 22.63
CA ALA A 71 9.02 2.84 23.76
C ALA A 71 9.70 4.07 24.39
N ASP A 72 10.14 5.03 23.59
CA ASP A 72 10.73 6.27 24.10
C ASP A 72 9.72 7.13 24.84
N VAL A 73 8.52 7.33 24.28
CA VAL A 73 7.42 8.03 24.95
C VAL A 73 7.04 7.35 26.27
N ALA A 74 6.93 6.03 26.28
CA ALA A 74 6.64 5.26 27.51
C ALA A 74 7.73 5.41 28.58
N ARG A 75 9.01 5.43 28.16
CA ARG A 75 10.14 5.66 29.06
C ARG A 75 10.12 7.04 29.66
N ASP A 76 9.84 8.07 28.85
CA ASP A 76 9.74 9.45 29.31
C ASP A 76 8.62 9.62 30.35
N ILE A 77 7.45 9.03 30.11
CA ILE A 77 6.34 9.01 31.08
C ILE A 77 6.80 8.40 32.42
N ALA A 78 7.46 7.25 32.37
CA ALA A 78 7.92 6.55 33.56
C ALA A 78 8.97 7.38 34.34
N GLN A 79 9.92 8.01 33.65
CA GLN A 79 10.98 8.83 34.25
C GLN A 79 10.43 10.11 34.90
N VAL A 80 9.53 10.80 34.22
CA VAL A 80 8.89 12.00 34.77
C VAL A 80 8.06 11.64 36.01
N LYS A 81 7.30 10.54 35.95
CA LYS A 81 6.49 10.07 37.09
C LYS A 81 7.35 9.66 38.29
N ALA A 82 8.54 9.09 38.04
CA ALA A 82 9.49 8.75 39.10
C ALA A 82 10.12 9.99 39.75
N ALA A 83 10.42 11.04 38.96
CA ALA A 83 11.03 12.27 39.46
C ALA A 83 10.00 13.23 40.11
N LEU A 84 8.80 13.31 39.55
CA LEU A 84 7.70 14.19 39.99
C LEU A 84 6.38 13.41 39.99
N PRO A 85 6.04 12.66 41.05
CA PRO A 85 4.86 11.80 41.08
C PRO A 85 3.52 12.56 40.89
N SER A 86 3.49 13.87 41.16
CA SER A 86 2.30 14.71 40.99
C SER A 86 2.21 15.43 39.66
N ALA A 87 3.18 15.20 38.73
CA ALA A 87 3.16 15.83 37.41
C ALA A 87 1.98 15.32 36.57
N ASP A 88 1.27 16.25 35.95
CA ASP A 88 0.26 15.90 34.96
C ASP A 88 0.91 15.44 33.68
N GLN A 89 0.61 14.22 33.22
CA GLN A 89 1.14 13.62 32.03
C GLN A 89 0.06 13.19 31.03
N THR A 90 -1.15 13.72 31.21
CA THR A 90 -2.32 13.41 30.37
C THR A 90 -2.03 13.56 28.87
N PHE A 91 -1.22 14.54 28.49
CA PHE A 91 -0.83 14.75 27.09
C PHE A 91 0.05 13.61 26.56
N GLN A 92 1.08 13.24 27.33
CA GLN A 92 2.03 12.17 26.94
C GLN A 92 1.35 10.80 26.92
N GLU A 93 0.48 10.52 27.90
CA GLU A 93 -0.31 9.28 27.96
C GLU A 93 -1.27 9.19 26.75
N ARG A 94 -1.92 10.30 26.38
CA ARG A 94 -2.76 10.36 25.20
C ARG A 94 -1.95 10.13 23.90
N LYS A 95 -0.76 10.74 23.80
CA LYS A 95 0.14 10.53 22.67
C LYS A 95 0.53 9.05 22.52
N LEU A 96 0.92 8.43 23.64
CA LEU A 96 1.24 6.99 23.66
C LEU A 96 0.05 6.14 23.22
N GLN A 97 -1.15 6.42 23.75
CA GLN A 97 -2.36 5.70 23.34
C GLN A 97 -2.62 5.85 21.83
N THR A 98 -2.47 7.05 21.28
CA THR A 98 -2.62 7.29 19.84
C THR A 98 -1.65 6.45 19.02
N VAL A 99 -0.39 6.32 19.46
CA VAL A 99 0.62 5.50 18.78
C VAL A 99 0.26 4.01 18.85
N VAL A 100 -0.17 3.52 20.00
CA VAL A 100 -0.58 2.12 20.19
C VAL A 100 -1.79 1.78 19.32
N ASP A 101 -2.81 2.62 19.30
CA ASP A 101 -4.01 2.42 18.47
C ASP A 101 -3.68 2.51 16.98
N GLY A 102 -2.79 3.42 16.58
CA GLY A 102 -2.30 3.53 15.23
C GLY A 102 -1.52 2.31 14.78
N THR A 103 -0.63 1.77 15.63
CA THR A 103 0.10 0.53 15.37
C THR A 103 -0.84 -0.63 15.08
N LYS A 104 -1.88 -0.77 15.90
CA LYS A 104 -2.89 -1.82 15.70
C LYS A 104 -3.59 -1.70 14.34
N ARG A 105 -3.96 -0.48 13.93
CA ARG A 105 -4.56 -0.25 12.60
C ARG A 105 -3.62 -0.63 11.45
N VAL A 106 -2.33 -0.30 11.59
CA VAL A 106 -1.32 -0.68 10.60
C VAL A 106 -1.19 -2.20 10.50
N GLU A 107 -1.18 -2.91 11.63
CA GLU A 107 -1.10 -4.39 11.66
C GLU A 107 -2.35 -5.02 11.03
N GLU A 108 -3.55 -4.55 11.37
CA GLU A 108 -4.80 -5.02 10.79
C GLU A 108 -4.86 -4.82 9.27
N ALA A 109 -4.48 -3.64 8.77
CA ALA A 109 -4.42 -3.34 7.34
C ALA A 109 -3.34 -4.18 6.62
N LEU A 110 -2.20 -4.39 7.26
CA LEU A 110 -1.13 -5.23 6.73
C LEU A 110 -1.55 -6.70 6.58
N ASP A 111 -2.27 -7.24 7.56
CA ASP A 111 -2.76 -8.62 7.55
C ASP A 111 -3.89 -8.81 6.53
N ALA A 112 -4.78 -7.82 6.40
CA ALA A 112 -5.82 -7.81 5.36
C ALA A 112 -5.20 -7.83 3.96
N LEU A 113 -4.24 -6.93 3.68
CA LEU A 113 -3.51 -6.91 2.41
C LEU A 113 -2.73 -8.22 2.18
N ASN A 114 -2.12 -8.77 3.22
CA ASN A 114 -1.37 -10.02 3.09
C ASN A 114 -2.27 -11.18 2.68
N THR A 115 -3.43 -11.29 3.30
CA THR A 115 -4.42 -12.35 3.01
C THR A 115 -4.96 -12.22 1.59
N ALA A 116 -5.40 -11.04 1.19
CA ALA A 116 -5.92 -10.79 -0.16
C ALA A 116 -4.85 -11.01 -1.23
N HIS A 117 -3.63 -10.51 -1.02
CA HIS A 117 -2.55 -10.69 -1.97
C HIS A 117 -2.14 -12.16 -2.15
N LEU A 118 -2.13 -12.96 -1.09
CA LEU A 118 -1.85 -14.40 -1.19
C LEU A 118 -2.94 -15.13 -1.98
N ALA A 119 -4.21 -14.80 -1.74
CA ALA A 119 -5.32 -15.34 -2.53
C ALA A 119 -5.24 -14.93 -4.01
N ASN A 120 -4.94 -13.66 -4.30
CA ASN A 120 -4.76 -13.16 -5.66
C ASN A 120 -3.69 -13.91 -6.45
N VAL A 121 -2.57 -14.25 -5.83
CA VAL A 121 -1.45 -14.95 -6.50
C VAL A 121 -1.84 -16.34 -6.97
N GLU A 122 -2.80 -16.99 -6.32
CA GLU A 122 -3.31 -18.33 -6.68
C GLU A 122 -4.31 -18.31 -7.84
N ILE A 123 -4.82 -17.13 -8.25
CA ILE A 123 -5.74 -17.02 -9.38
C ILE A 123 -4.97 -17.30 -10.68
N ALA A 124 -5.35 -18.36 -11.38
CA ALA A 124 -4.66 -18.81 -12.59
C ALA A 124 -5.01 -17.95 -13.83
N ASP A 125 -6.28 -17.54 -13.95
CA ASP A 125 -6.70 -16.68 -15.06
C ASP A 125 -6.17 -15.26 -14.92
N GLN A 126 -5.49 -14.76 -15.94
CA GLN A 126 -4.82 -13.46 -15.89
C GLN A 126 -5.80 -12.28 -15.86
N GLN A 127 -6.96 -12.39 -16.51
CA GLN A 127 -7.96 -11.33 -16.49
C GLN A 127 -8.71 -11.30 -15.15
N GLU A 128 -9.08 -12.46 -14.62
CA GLU A 128 -9.68 -12.57 -13.30
C GLU A 128 -8.74 -12.04 -12.23
N ARG A 129 -7.47 -12.40 -12.30
CA ARG A 129 -6.43 -11.88 -11.40
C ARG A 129 -6.25 -10.36 -11.51
N ALA A 130 -6.32 -9.80 -12.71
CA ALA A 130 -6.25 -8.35 -12.90
C ALA A 130 -7.47 -7.65 -12.29
N ASN A 131 -8.65 -8.22 -12.44
CA ASN A 131 -9.88 -7.70 -11.82
C ASN A 131 -9.80 -7.74 -10.29
N ASP A 132 -9.33 -8.84 -9.72
CA ASP A 132 -9.13 -8.98 -8.28
C ASP A 132 -8.07 -7.99 -7.76
N ASN A 133 -6.98 -7.80 -8.49
CA ASN A 133 -6.01 -6.75 -8.18
C ASN A 133 -6.65 -5.36 -8.13
N ALA A 134 -7.46 -5.02 -9.14
CA ALA A 134 -8.08 -3.69 -9.24
C ALA A 134 -9.12 -3.43 -8.14
N HIS A 135 -9.90 -4.44 -7.76
CA HIS A 135 -11.07 -4.25 -6.91
C HIS A 135 -10.87 -4.70 -5.46
N HIS A 136 -9.83 -5.48 -5.17
CA HIS A 136 -9.57 -5.98 -3.82
C HIS A 136 -8.16 -5.61 -3.34
N VAL A 137 -7.11 -5.92 -4.10
CA VAL A 137 -5.72 -5.71 -3.64
C VAL A 137 -5.37 -4.22 -3.57
N ILE A 138 -5.65 -3.44 -4.62
CA ILE A 138 -5.34 -2.00 -4.64
C ILE A 138 -6.05 -1.24 -3.51
N PRO A 139 -7.35 -1.39 -3.26
CA PRO A 139 -8.01 -0.74 -2.13
C PRO A 139 -7.35 -1.05 -0.78
N LEU A 140 -6.93 -2.29 -0.54
CA LEU A 140 -6.22 -2.66 0.69
C LEU A 140 -4.79 -2.09 0.76
N MET A 141 -4.13 -1.90 -0.38
CA MET A 141 -2.87 -1.15 -0.43
C MET A 141 -3.08 0.32 -0.04
N ASP A 142 -4.16 0.94 -0.50
CA ASP A 142 -4.51 2.31 -0.16
C ASP A 142 -4.87 2.46 1.33
N GLU A 143 -5.60 1.49 1.91
CA GLU A 143 -5.90 1.45 3.34
C GLU A 143 -4.63 1.35 4.19
N LEU A 144 -3.72 0.45 3.83
CA LEU A 144 -2.44 0.31 4.52
C LEU A 144 -1.59 1.59 4.41
N ARG A 145 -1.57 2.22 3.23
CA ARG A 145 -0.90 3.49 3.03
C ARG A 145 -1.49 4.57 3.93
N ALA A 146 -2.81 4.71 3.95
CA ALA A 146 -3.48 5.71 4.79
C ALA A 146 -3.19 5.49 6.29
N ALA A 147 -3.09 4.23 6.74
CA ALA A 147 -2.72 3.91 8.11
C ALA A 147 -1.27 4.35 8.45
N ILE A 148 -0.32 4.17 7.51
CA ILE A 148 1.08 4.61 7.66
C ILE A 148 1.18 6.14 7.62
N ASP A 149 0.51 6.79 6.66
CA ASP A 149 0.50 8.26 6.52
C ASP A 149 -0.07 8.93 7.80
N ALA A 150 -1.05 8.32 8.45
CA ALA A 150 -1.56 8.78 9.73
C ALA A 150 -0.52 8.67 10.87
N MET A 151 0.40 7.72 10.81
CA MET A 151 1.47 7.57 11.79
C MET A 151 2.63 8.54 11.55
N GLU A 152 2.90 8.93 10.29
CA GLU A 152 3.90 9.94 9.95
C GLU A 152 3.66 11.27 10.69
N ILE A 153 2.40 11.67 10.86
CA ILE A 153 2.05 12.92 11.55
C ILE A 153 2.32 12.87 13.06
N VAL A 154 2.35 11.67 13.65
CA VAL A 154 2.43 11.45 15.11
C VAL A 154 3.84 11.09 15.57
N VAL A 155 4.55 10.32 14.75
CA VAL A 155 5.91 9.84 15.02
C VAL A 155 6.89 10.97 14.76
N ASP A 156 7.90 11.09 15.62
CA ASP A 156 8.97 12.08 15.50
C ASP A 156 9.83 11.82 14.26
N ASP A 157 10.26 12.90 13.59
CA ASP A 157 11.07 12.84 12.37
C ASP A 157 12.38 12.04 12.54
N ASN A 158 12.96 12.04 13.74
CA ASN A 158 14.19 11.27 14.02
C ASN A 158 13.95 9.76 14.04
N HIS A 159 12.70 9.33 14.28
CA HIS A 159 12.31 7.92 14.23
C HIS A 159 11.77 7.52 12.86
N TRP A 160 11.29 8.48 12.05
CA TRP A 160 10.65 8.16 10.79
C TRP A 160 11.68 7.65 9.77
N PRO A 161 11.47 6.46 9.16
CA PRO A 161 12.53 5.72 8.46
C PRO A 161 12.74 6.14 6.99
N VAL A 162 11.93 7.07 6.50
CA VAL A 162 11.95 7.57 5.12
C VAL A 162 11.77 9.09 5.13
N PRO A 163 12.18 9.82 4.09
CA PRO A 163 11.89 11.25 3.99
C PRO A 163 10.40 11.53 4.12
N THR A 164 10.05 12.50 4.95
CA THR A 164 8.68 12.96 5.12
C THR A 164 8.16 13.66 3.86
N TYR A 165 6.84 13.77 3.70
CA TYR A 165 6.27 14.54 2.59
C TYR A 165 6.76 15.98 2.58
N ASN A 166 6.98 16.59 3.74
CA ASN A 166 7.50 17.94 3.86
C ASN A 166 8.93 18.04 3.28
N GLU A 167 9.81 17.11 3.58
CA GLU A 167 11.17 17.07 3.05
C GLU A 167 11.22 16.82 1.54
N ILE A 168 10.31 16.01 1.01
CA ILE A 168 10.23 15.72 -0.43
C ILE A 168 9.70 16.92 -1.21
N LEU A 169 8.69 17.62 -0.68
CA LEU A 169 8.01 18.73 -1.38
C LEU A 169 8.74 20.06 -1.25
N PHE A 170 9.48 20.27 -0.16
CA PHE A 170 10.15 21.52 0.18
C PHE A 170 11.66 21.32 0.37
N TYR A 171 12.27 20.61 -0.58
CA TYR A 171 13.72 20.43 -0.60
C TYR A 171 14.41 21.80 -0.77
N CYS A 172 15.07 22.27 0.31
CA CYS A 172 15.88 23.50 0.32
C CYS A 172 17.36 23.15 0.41
#